data_4e75931e38ef2ec2b62c43ceb43d3dd7
#
_entry.id   4e75931e38ef2ec2b62c43ceb43d3dd7
#
_cell.length_a   1.000
_cell.length_b   1.000
_cell.length_c   1.000
_cell.angle_alpha   90.00
_cell.angle_beta   90.00
_cell.angle_gamma   90.00
#
_symmetry.space_group_name_H-M   'P 1'
#
loop_
_entity.id
_entity.type
_entity.pdbx_description
1 polymer ?
#
loop_
_entity_poly.entity_id
_entity_poly.type
_entity_poly.pdbx_seq_one_letter_code
_entity_poly.pdbx_strand_id
1 'polypeptide(L)'
;MSPCKLMIHGLGLVLAMAAVPTWAGDGHDHSDAPAAANSNGPKRLPDGSVFLPKPAQRQIGVRTWPVEAGELPRTLELAGKVVMDPNAGGKVQAMVAGRLEAGPRGFPSIGQSVRKGDVLAHVVPASGQIERANQAAQLAELRAARSLAEKRVARLRELSDTVPKKDVEAAESELASLTERVTAVGGGLRNRDALIAPVSGLIASSNAVAGQVVDARELVFEVVDPKRLRVEALAYDFDLATDVAAASIAVGQERVSLVFVGGARSLREQALPLAFRAEAAALSALAVGQPVRVFVQSKSKVKGIAVPLASLMKNPANQTIVWVKAAPERFEPRTVTAEPLDGVNVAITSGLK
;
A
#
# COMPACT_ATOMS: atom_id res chain seq x y z
N MET A 1 -16.05 39.92 -24.49
CA MET A 1 -15.60 41.06 -25.29
C MET A 1 -14.13 40.78 -25.66
N SER A 2 -13.88 40.82 -26.95
CA SER A 2 -12.62 40.78 -27.72
C SER A 2 -11.81 39.49 -27.76
N PRO A 3 -11.65 38.92 -28.93
CA PRO A 3 -10.76 37.81 -29.23
C PRO A 3 -9.40 38.29 -29.71
N CYS A 4 -8.33 37.61 -29.32
CA CYS A 4 -6.98 37.86 -29.86
C CYS A 4 -6.75 37.02 -31.11
N LYS A 5 -6.44 37.70 -32.23
CA LYS A 5 -6.19 37.15 -33.57
C LYS A 5 -4.79 36.53 -33.65
N LEU A 6 -4.75 35.29 -34.13
CA LEU A 6 -3.50 34.59 -34.52
C LEU A 6 -3.17 34.95 -35.98
N MET A 7 -2.01 35.52 -36.22
CA MET A 7 -1.51 35.91 -37.54
C MET A 7 -0.60 34.81 -38.09
N ILE A 8 -0.99 34.13 -39.17
CA ILE A 8 -0.20 33.14 -39.90
C ILE A 8 0.54 33.88 -41.05
N HIS A 9 1.86 33.87 -41.05
CA HIS A 9 2.66 34.32 -42.20
C HIS A 9 3.03 33.11 -43.05
N GLY A 10 2.48 33.02 -44.24
CA GLY A 10 2.90 32.09 -45.26
C GLY A 10 4.18 32.58 -45.97
N LEU A 11 5.18 31.73 -46.04
CA LEU A 11 6.36 31.95 -46.86
C LEU A 11 6.34 30.95 -48.00
N GLY A 12 6.04 31.45 -49.20
CA GLY A 12 6.07 30.68 -50.43
C GLY A 12 7.52 30.46 -50.90
N LEU A 13 7.92 29.21 -51.10
CA LEU A 13 9.18 28.84 -51.73
C LEU A 13 8.91 28.37 -53.18
N VAL A 14 9.37 29.15 -54.15
CA VAL A 14 9.35 28.80 -55.58
C VAL A 14 10.51 27.84 -55.86
N LEU A 15 10.16 26.60 -56.30
CA LEU A 15 11.15 25.59 -56.65
C LEU A 15 11.37 25.66 -58.21
N ALA A 16 12.53 26.14 -58.63
CA ALA A 16 12.94 26.12 -60.04
C ALA A 16 13.40 24.70 -60.43
N MET A 17 12.75 24.07 -61.39
CA MET A 17 13.18 22.85 -62.05
C MET A 17 14.38 23.10 -62.96
N ALA A 18 15.57 22.57 -62.57
CA ALA A 18 16.70 22.40 -63.48
C ALA A 18 16.73 20.94 -63.99
N ALA A 19 16.52 20.78 -65.29
CA ALA A 19 16.66 19.50 -65.96
C ALA A 19 18.16 19.15 -66.12
N VAL A 20 18.60 17.98 -65.58
CA VAL A 20 19.92 17.41 -65.80
C VAL A 20 19.77 16.17 -66.67
N PRO A 21 20.59 16.01 -67.74
CA PRO A 21 20.48 14.82 -68.59
C PRO A 21 21.05 13.59 -67.87
N THR A 22 20.26 12.54 -67.88
CA THR A 22 20.66 11.19 -67.42
C THR A 22 21.59 10.53 -68.40
N TRP A 23 22.81 10.27 -68.00
CA TRP A 23 23.67 9.33 -68.68
C TRP A 23 23.28 7.92 -68.22
N ALA A 24 22.90 7.08 -69.21
CA ALA A 24 22.71 5.65 -69.02
C ALA A 24 24.11 5.01 -68.80
N GLY A 25 24.34 4.57 -67.57
CA GLY A 25 25.52 3.70 -67.24
C GLY A 25 25.05 2.24 -67.26
N ASP A 26 25.83 1.41 -67.92
CA ASP A 26 25.63 -0.02 -68.13
C ASP A 26 25.30 -0.80 -66.85
N GLY A 27 24.47 -1.81 -67.05
CA GLY A 27 23.98 -2.69 -65.98
C GLY A 27 25.06 -3.39 -65.17
N HIS A 28 24.97 -3.18 -63.89
CA HIS A 28 25.41 -4.18 -62.90
C HIS A 28 24.20 -5.00 -62.49
N ASP A 29 24.12 -6.17 -63.06
CA ASP A 29 23.22 -7.24 -62.66
C ASP A 29 23.62 -7.68 -61.26
N HIS A 30 23.03 -6.99 -60.23
CA HIS A 30 23.00 -7.51 -58.88
C HIS A 30 21.88 -8.54 -58.85
N SER A 31 22.19 -9.75 -59.32
CA SER A 31 21.47 -10.91 -58.91
C SER A 31 21.60 -10.97 -57.38
N ASP A 32 20.63 -10.40 -56.68
CA ASP A 32 20.33 -10.74 -55.29
C ASP A 32 19.98 -12.22 -55.26
N ALA A 33 21.00 -13.04 -55.24
CA ALA A 33 20.85 -14.41 -54.80
C ALA A 33 20.28 -14.30 -53.38
N PRO A 34 19.11 -14.88 -53.10
CA PRO A 34 18.55 -14.88 -51.74
C PRO A 34 19.66 -15.45 -50.87
N ALA A 35 20.11 -14.65 -49.89
CA ALA A 35 21.11 -15.09 -48.91
C ALA A 35 20.72 -16.48 -48.48
N ALA A 36 21.60 -17.47 -48.73
CA ALA A 36 21.33 -18.89 -48.50
C ALA A 36 20.78 -19.01 -47.07
N ALA A 37 19.47 -19.19 -46.96
CA ALA A 37 18.82 -19.30 -45.67
C ALA A 37 19.55 -20.40 -44.94
N ASN A 38 20.26 -20.07 -43.85
CA ASN A 38 21.03 -21.01 -43.05
C ASN A 38 20.10 -22.19 -42.75
N SER A 39 20.27 -23.30 -43.49
CA SER A 39 19.40 -24.47 -43.42
C SER A 39 19.30 -25.04 -42.02
N ASN A 40 20.27 -24.66 -41.16
CA ASN A 40 20.38 -25.03 -39.75
C ASN A 40 19.93 -23.91 -38.77
N GLY A 41 19.41 -22.77 -39.24
CA GLY A 41 18.88 -21.72 -38.38
C GLY A 41 17.49 -22.06 -37.81
N PRO A 42 17.02 -21.29 -36.78
CA PRO A 42 15.66 -21.38 -36.29
C PRO A 42 14.65 -21.19 -37.43
N LYS A 43 13.67 -22.07 -37.55
CA LYS A 43 12.62 -21.96 -38.59
C LYS A 43 11.30 -22.54 -38.14
N ARG A 44 10.19 -21.95 -38.60
CA ARG A 44 8.86 -22.51 -38.47
C ARG A 44 8.60 -23.49 -39.59
N LEU A 45 8.09 -24.66 -39.23
CA LEU A 45 7.76 -25.72 -40.18
C LEU A 45 6.30 -25.57 -40.68
N PRO A 46 5.95 -26.20 -41.82
CA PRO A 46 4.59 -26.09 -42.38
C PRO A 46 3.49 -26.62 -41.46
N ASP A 47 3.82 -27.56 -40.58
CA ASP A 47 2.92 -28.11 -39.56
C ASP A 47 2.76 -27.22 -38.32
N GLY A 48 3.33 -26.01 -38.35
CA GLY A 48 3.26 -25.03 -37.23
C GLY A 48 4.29 -25.31 -36.14
N SER A 49 5.02 -26.41 -36.17
CA SER A 49 6.13 -26.67 -35.24
C SER A 49 7.33 -25.77 -35.52
N VAL A 50 8.20 -25.61 -34.53
CA VAL A 50 9.42 -24.82 -34.62
C VAL A 50 10.63 -25.73 -34.51
N PHE A 51 11.51 -25.65 -35.51
CA PHE A 51 12.85 -26.20 -35.42
C PHE A 51 13.76 -25.16 -34.78
N LEU A 52 14.36 -25.48 -33.64
CA LEU A 52 15.21 -24.60 -32.86
C LEU A 52 16.51 -25.32 -32.47
N PRO A 53 17.63 -25.06 -33.16
CA PRO A 53 18.91 -25.72 -32.91
C PRO A 53 19.42 -25.48 -31.48
N LYS A 54 20.17 -26.43 -30.94
CA LYS A 54 20.73 -26.32 -29.56
C LYS A 54 21.48 -25.03 -29.27
N PRO A 55 22.32 -24.48 -30.19
CA PRO A 55 22.96 -23.19 -29.94
C PRO A 55 21.93 -22.04 -29.72
N ALA A 56 20.90 -22.00 -30.59
CA ALA A 56 19.85 -20.96 -30.46
C ALA A 56 19.03 -21.15 -29.17
N GLN A 57 18.70 -22.39 -28.75
CA GLN A 57 18.04 -22.66 -27.47
C GLN A 57 18.84 -22.07 -26.29
N ARG A 58 20.18 -22.23 -26.31
CA ARG A 58 21.06 -21.68 -25.26
C ARG A 58 21.12 -20.17 -25.30
N GLN A 59 21.21 -19.57 -26.48
CA GLN A 59 21.31 -18.14 -26.67
C GLN A 59 20.06 -17.39 -26.14
N ILE A 60 18.86 -17.95 -26.38
CA ILE A 60 17.60 -17.36 -25.90
C ILE A 60 17.12 -17.94 -24.57
N GLY A 61 17.91 -18.81 -23.91
CA GLY A 61 17.64 -19.30 -22.58
C GLY A 61 16.41 -20.22 -22.47
N VAL A 62 16.10 -21.00 -23.51
CA VAL A 62 14.97 -21.96 -23.48
C VAL A 62 15.18 -22.99 -22.38
N ARG A 63 14.21 -23.08 -21.48
CA ARG A 63 14.13 -24.11 -20.43
C ARG A 63 12.91 -24.98 -20.64
N THR A 64 13.04 -26.28 -20.45
CA THR A 64 11.93 -27.24 -20.52
C THR A 64 11.92 -28.08 -19.26
N TRP A 65 10.74 -28.38 -18.75
CA TRP A 65 10.53 -29.26 -17.61
C TRP A 65 9.69 -30.45 -18.01
N PRO A 66 9.99 -31.67 -17.53
CA PRO A 66 9.05 -32.76 -17.58
C PRO A 66 7.83 -32.43 -16.71
N VAL A 67 6.65 -32.73 -17.22
CA VAL A 67 5.39 -32.49 -16.50
C VAL A 67 4.56 -33.76 -16.50
N GLU A 68 3.85 -34.01 -15.42
CA GLU A 68 2.99 -35.18 -15.23
C GLU A 68 1.58 -34.74 -14.87
N ALA A 69 0.59 -35.50 -15.31
CA ALA A 69 -0.79 -35.30 -14.94
C ALA A 69 -1.02 -35.76 -13.49
N GLY A 70 -1.72 -34.97 -12.71
CA GLY A 70 -2.03 -35.27 -11.33
C GLY A 70 -3.37 -34.67 -10.88
N GLU A 71 -3.71 -34.94 -9.64
CA GLU A 71 -4.84 -34.26 -8.97
C GLU A 71 -4.36 -32.95 -8.39
N LEU A 72 -4.90 -31.86 -8.90
CA LEU A 72 -4.60 -30.48 -8.46
C LEU A 72 -5.79 -29.90 -7.70
N PRO A 73 -5.59 -29.05 -6.69
CA PRO A 73 -6.71 -28.37 -6.02
C PRO A 73 -7.42 -27.44 -7.01
N ARG A 74 -8.75 -27.42 -6.96
CA ARG A 74 -9.52 -26.41 -7.68
C ARG A 74 -9.23 -25.07 -7.06
N THR A 75 -8.90 -24.09 -7.88
CA THR A 75 -8.50 -22.75 -7.42
C THR A 75 -9.43 -21.68 -8.00
N LEU A 76 -9.86 -20.78 -7.15
CA LEU A 76 -10.61 -19.59 -7.54
C LEU A 76 -9.72 -18.37 -7.37
N GLU A 77 -9.76 -17.47 -8.35
CA GLU A 77 -9.11 -16.17 -8.29
C GLU A 77 -10.10 -15.16 -7.76
N LEU A 78 -9.76 -14.49 -6.66
CA LEU A 78 -10.57 -13.47 -6.02
C LEU A 78 -9.87 -12.12 -6.09
N ALA A 79 -10.66 -11.06 -6.30
CA ALA A 79 -10.18 -9.70 -6.12
C ALA A 79 -9.98 -9.44 -4.61
N GLY A 80 -8.82 -8.94 -4.26
CA GLY A 80 -8.46 -8.62 -2.88
C GLY A 80 -7.68 -7.32 -2.77
N LYS A 81 -7.46 -6.91 -1.55
CA LYS A 81 -6.62 -5.75 -1.21
C LYS A 81 -5.81 -6.03 0.04
N VAL A 82 -4.64 -5.41 0.11
CA VAL A 82 -3.83 -5.39 1.32
C VAL A 82 -4.47 -4.44 2.33
N VAL A 83 -4.67 -4.90 3.54
CA VAL A 83 -5.25 -4.12 4.64
C VAL A 83 -4.33 -4.15 5.86
N MET A 84 -4.44 -3.14 6.68
CA MET A 84 -3.75 -3.06 7.96
C MET A 84 -4.27 -4.14 8.92
N ASP A 85 -3.38 -4.81 9.64
CA ASP A 85 -3.81 -5.62 10.80
C ASP A 85 -4.34 -4.69 11.90
N PRO A 86 -5.59 -4.83 12.35
CA PRO A 86 -6.17 -3.99 13.40
C PRO A 86 -5.35 -3.98 14.70
N ASN A 87 -4.56 -5.02 14.96
CA ASN A 87 -3.72 -5.13 16.17
C ASN A 87 -2.27 -4.68 15.95
N ALA A 88 -1.90 -4.31 14.72
CA ALA A 88 -0.53 -3.92 14.36
C ALA A 88 -0.48 -2.65 13.50
N GLY A 89 -1.59 -1.96 13.39
CA GLY A 89 -1.70 -0.66 12.75
C GLY A 89 -2.52 0.29 13.61
N GLY A 90 -2.46 1.56 13.31
CA GLY A 90 -3.21 2.55 14.05
C GLY A 90 -3.45 3.83 13.27
N LYS A 91 -4.63 4.39 13.50
CA LYS A 91 -5.02 5.70 13.01
C LYS A 91 -4.83 6.72 14.11
N VAL A 92 -4.12 7.79 13.80
CA VAL A 92 -3.88 8.90 14.71
C VAL A 92 -4.78 10.06 14.27
N GLN A 93 -5.78 10.31 15.07
CA GLN A 93 -6.81 11.33 14.82
C GLN A 93 -6.72 12.44 15.86
N ALA A 94 -7.08 13.66 15.46
CA ALA A 94 -7.22 14.76 16.40
C ALA A 94 -8.42 14.52 17.33
N MET A 95 -8.20 14.61 18.65
CA MET A 95 -9.29 14.47 19.63
C MET A 95 -10.13 15.75 19.72
N VAL A 96 -9.51 16.89 19.45
CA VAL A 96 -10.12 18.23 19.48
C VAL A 96 -9.79 19.00 18.23
N ALA A 97 -10.67 19.92 17.84
CA ALA A 97 -10.39 20.84 16.74
C ALA A 97 -9.32 21.85 17.16
N GLY A 98 -8.36 22.12 16.28
CA GLY A 98 -7.27 23.04 16.60
C GLY A 98 -6.22 23.15 15.53
N ARG A 99 -5.14 23.87 15.85
CA ARG A 99 -4.00 24.07 14.96
C ARG A 99 -2.96 22.96 15.21
N LEU A 100 -2.45 22.37 14.15
CA LEU A 100 -1.35 21.43 14.21
C LEU A 100 0.00 22.13 14.45
N GLU A 101 0.72 21.66 15.44
CA GLU A 101 2.11 22.00 15.71
C GLU A 101 2.98 20.75 15.62
N ALA A 102 4.22 20.93 15.15
CA ALA A 102 5.15 19.83 15.03
C ALA A 102 5.51 19.21 16.39
N GLY A 103 5.70 17.90 16.41
CA GLY A 103 6.25 17.19 17.56
C GLY A 103 7.73 17.51 17.81
N PRO A 104 8.36 16.91 18.82
CA PRO A 104 9.75 17.17 19.17
C PRO A 104 10.76 16.88 18.05
N ARG A 105 10.41 16.01 17.10
CA ARG A 105 11.24 15.63 15.95
C ARG A 105 10.75 16.20 14.61
N GLY A 106 9.87 17.20 14.66
CA GLY A 106 9.17 17.68 13.46
C GLY A 106 7.95 16.82 13.15
N PHE A 107 7.29 17.10 12.00
CA PHE A 107 6.26 16.21 11.47
C PHE A 107 6.92 14.99 10.84
N PRO A 108 6.44 13.77 11.16
CA PRO A 108 6.98 12.56 10.55
C PRO A 108 6.61 12.49 9.06
N SER A 109 7.59 12.06 8.25
CA SER A 109 7.40 11.83 6.83
C SER A 109 6.88 10.43 6.55
N ILE A 110 6.21 10.25 5.41
CA ILE A 110 5.78 8.93 4.92
C ILE A 110 7.00 8.00 4.82
N GLY A 111 6.87 6.76 5.28
CA GLY A 111 7.94 5.77 5.35
C GLY A 111 8.88 5.91 6.57
N GLN A 112 8.74 6.96 7.37
CA GLN A 112 9.53 7.13 8.58
C GLN A 112 9.12 6.12 9.65
N SER A 113 10.12 5.51 10.30
CA SER A 113 9.90 4.60 11.43
C SER A 113 9.56 5.36 12.71
N VAL A 114 8.54 4.88 13.40
CA VAL A 114 8.08 5.41 14.69
C VAL A 114 7.88 4.27 15.70
N ARG A 115 8.00 4.60 16.99
CA ARG A 115 7.74 3.66 18.09
C ARG A 115 6.41 4.01 18.76
N LYS A 116 5.75 2.98 19.30
CA LYS A 116 4.57 3.17 20.15
C LYS A 116 4.90 4.16 21.27
N GLY A 117 4.06 5.19 21.43
CA GLY A 117 4.25 6.25 22.41
C GLY A 117 5.00 7.48 21.89
N ASP A 118 5.60 7.43 20.68
CA ASP A 118 6.22 8.62 20.09
C ASP A 118 5.19 9.72 19.82
N VAL A 119 5.53 10.95 20.22
CA VAL A 119 4.70 12.12 19.90
C VAL A 119 5.01 12.57 18.48
N LEU A 120 4.01 12.47 17.62
CA LEU A 120 4.10 12.79 16.19
C LEU A 120 3.83 14.26 15.90
N ALA A 121 2.85 14.83 16.63
CA ALA A 121 2.44 16.22 16.52
C ALA A 121 1.67 16.64 17.79
N HIS A 122 1.34 17.91 17.89
CA HIS A 122 0.43 18.45 18.88
C HIS A 122 -0.73 19.16 18.19
N VAL A 123 -1.91 19.08 18.78
CA VAL A 123 -3.05 19.95 18.43
C VAL A 123 -3.20 20.99 19.51
N VAL A 124 -3.10 22.26 19.13
CA VAL A 124 -3.41 23.38 19.99
C VAL A 124 -4.89 23.70 19.79
N PRO A 125 -5.74 23.49 20.80
CA PRO A 125 -7.18 23.70 20.66
C PRO A 125 -7.52 25.10 20.17
N ALA A 126 -8.43 25.22 19.22
CA ALA A 126 -8.97 26.48 18.75
C ALA A 126 -10.10 26.99 19.70
N SER A 127 -9.78 27.14 21.01
CA SER A 127 -10.73 27.79 21.93
C SER A 127 -10.94 29.22 21.52
N GLY A 128 -12.21 29.67 21.56
CA GLY A 128 -12.57 31.05 21.21
C GLY A 128 -11.77 32.10 22.01
N GLN A 129 -11.49 33.23 21.40
CA GLN A 129 -10.72 34.31 22.09
C GLN A 129 -11.36 34.72 23.42
N ILE A 130 -12.68 34.75 23.47
CA ILE A 130 -13.43 35.10 24.69
C ILE A 130 -13.22 34.06 25.80
N GLU A 131 -13.30 32.77 25.43
CA GLU A 131 -13.11 31.69 26.40
C GLU A 131 -11.67 31.68 26.96
N ARG A 132 -10.67 31.90 26.13
CA ARG A 132 -9.26 32.02 26.58
C ARG A 132 -9.05 33.24 27.47
N ALA A 133 -9.70 34.38 27.13
CA ALA A 133 -9.63 35.59 27.94
C ALA A 133 -10.26 35.38 29.33
N ASN A 134 -11.41 34.70 29.39
CA ASN A 134 -12.09 34.37 30.65
C ASN A 134 -11.23 33.40 31.50
N GLN A 135 -10.68 32.36 30.92
CA GLN A 135 -9.81 31.44 31.63
C GLN A 135 -8.51 32.11 32.11
N ALA A 136 -7.93 33.00 31.30
CA ALA A 136 -6.76 33.79 31.70
C ALA A 136 -7.05 34.76 32.84
N ALA A 137 -8.22 35.42 32.81
CA ALA A 137 -8.66 36.29 33.90
C ALA A 137 -8.87 35.49 35.20
N GLN A 138 -9.55 34.33 35.12
CA GLN A 138 -9.74 33.43 36.27
C GLN A 138 -8.40 32.92 36.84
N LEU A 139 -7.44 32.57 35.97
CA LEU A 139 -6.11 32.16 36.43
C LEU A 139 -5.37 33.32 37.12
N ALA A 140 -5.49 34.55 36.60
CA ALA A 140 -4.87 35.71 37.22
C ALA A 140 -5.45 35.99 38.60
N GLU A 141 -6.77 35.88 38.78
CA GLU A 141 -7.46 36.03 40.05
C GLU A 141 -7.00 34.95 41.07
N LEU A 142 -6.97 33.66 40.67
CA LEU A 142 -6.51 32.57 41.50
C LEU A 142 -5.02 32.71 41.92
N ARG A 143 -4.17 33.25 41.03
CA ARG A 143 -2.77 33.52 41.35
C ARG A 143 -2.62 34.63 42.37
N ALA A 144 -3.45 35.71 42.26
CA ALA A 144 -3.47 36.78 43.24
C ALA A 144 -3.93 36.27 44.61
N ALA A 145 -5.00 35.49 44.65
CA ALA A 145 -5.51 34.88 45.89
C ALA A 145 -4.46 33.94 46.53
N ARG A 146 -3.79 33.11 45.73
CA ARG A 146 -2.70 32.25 46.22
C ARG A 146 -1.55 33.06 46.84
N SER A 147 -1.12 34.14 46.17
CA SER A 147 -0.05 35.02 46.68
C SER A 147 -0.43 35.69 48.01
N LEU A 148 -1.71 36.06 48.17
CA LEU A 148 -2.20 36.58 49.42
C LEU A 148 -2.19 35.53 50.55
N ALA A 149 -2.63 34.29 50.23
CA ALA A 149 -2.61 33.19 51.18
C ALA A 149 -1.16 32.79 51.56
N GLU A 150 -0.21 32.81 50.63
CA GLU A 150 1.22 32.59 50.89
C GLU A 150 1.75 33.60 51.91
N LYS A 151 1.46 34.89 51.74
CA LYS A 151 1.85 35.96 52.69
C LYS A 151 1.17 35.79 54.05
N ARG A 152 -0.09 35.33 54.06
CA ARG A 152 -0.81 35.05 55.31
C ARG A 152 -0.17 33.88 56.08
N VAL A 153 0.11 32.78 55.41
CA VAL A 153 0.79 31.65 56.04
C VAL A 153 2.16 32.04 56.59
N ALA A 154 2.97 32.78 55.80
CA ALA A 154 4.28 33.26 56.23
C ALA A 154 4.19 34.07 57.51
N ARG A 155 3.27 35.04 57.58
CA ARG A 155 3.04 35.90 58.78
C ARG A 155 2.59 35.06 59.99
N LEU A 156 1.64 34.12 59.80
CA LEU A 156 1.17 33.27 60.89
C LEU A 156 2.26 32.33 61.40
N ARG A 157 3.18 31.87 60.56
CA ARG A 157 4.33 31.07 60.95
C ARG A 157 5.36 31.87 61.74
N GLU A 158 5.59 33.15 61.39
CA GLU A 158 6.46 34.05 62.17
C GLU A 158 5.91 34.32 63.58
N LEU A 159 4.55 34.25 63.73
CA LEU A 159 3.84 34.48 64.97
C LEU A 159 3.39 33.19 65.66
N SER A 160 3.98 32.03 65.29
CA SER A 160 3.55 30.70 65.73
C SER A 160 3.50 30.50 67.24
N ASP A 161 4.29 31.25 67.96
CA ASP A 161 4.30 31.18 69.44
C ASP A 161 3.10 31.89 70.13
N THR A 162 2.40 32.75 69.38
CA THR A 162 1.29 33.57 69.88
C THR A 162 -0.04 33.30 69.23
N VAL A 163 -0.06 32.57 68.10
CA VAL A 163 -1.26 32.26 67.32
C VAL A 163 -1.69 30.81 67.53
N PRO A 164 -2.96 30.48 67.63
CA PRO A 164 -3.47 29.12 67.75
C PRO A 164 -3.03 28.25 66.52
N LYS A 165 -2.53 27.03 66.77
CA LYS A 165 -2.12 26.11 65.72
C LYS A 165 -3.20 25.87 64.64
N LYS A 166 -4.46 25.80 65.04
CA LYS A 166 -5.62 25.67 64.14
C LYS A 166 -5.69 26.77 63.09
N ASP A 167 -5.27 27.99 63.40
CA ASP A 167 -5.32 29.12 62.45
C ASP A 167 -4.21 29.05 61.42
N VAL A 168 -3.04 28.51 61.83
CA VAL A 168 -1.94 28.20 60.93
C VAL A 168 -2.36 27.05 59.98
N GLU A 169 -2.87 25.95 60.54
CA GLU A 169 -3.35 24.80 59.74
C GLU A 169 -4.47 25.17 58.74
N ALA A 170 -5.40 26.03 59.17
CA ALA A 170 -6.46 26.54 58.29
C ALA A 170 -5.88 27.37 57.13
N ALA A 171 -4.92 28.26 57.40
CA ALA A 171 -4.29 29.07 56.36
C ALA A 171 -3.43 28.20 55.38
N GLU A 172 -2.74 27.17 55.90
CA GLU A 172 -2.02 26.22 55.08
C GLU A 172 -2.93 25.41 54.19
N SER A 173 -4.08 24.95 54.67
CA SER A 173 -5.11 24.25 53.90
C SER A 173 -5.69 25.13 52.79
N GLU A 174 -5.95 26.43 53.09
CA GLU A 174 -6.38 27.39 52.10
C GLU A 174 -5.35 27.59 50.99
N LEU A 175 -4.07 27.76 51.36
CA LEU A 175 -2.97 27.87 50.39
C LEU A 175 -2.84 26.62 49.52
N ALA A 176 -2.93 25.42 50.10
CA ALA A 176 -2.91 24.17 49.37
C ALA A 176 -4.04 24.09 48.33
N SER A 177 -5.27 24.38 48.72
CA SER A 177 -6.44 24.42 47.85
C SER A 177 -6.28 25.41 46.69
N LEU A 178 -5.82 26.64 46.98
CA LEU A 178 -5.57 27.64 45.93
C LEU A 178 -4.45 27.21 44.97
N THR A 179 -3.42 26.53 45.46
CA THR A 179 -2.31 26.02 44.64
C THR A 179 -2.79 24.95 43.69
N GLU A 180 -3.61 24.02 44.16
CA GLU A 180 -4.24 22.99 43.31
C GLU A 180 -5.14 23.62 42.23
N ARG A 181 -5.96 24.60 42.60
CA ARG A 181 -6.84 25.31 41.65
C ARG A 181 -6.03 26.06 40.57
N VAL A 182 -4.97 26.78 40.95
CA VAL A 182 -4.05 27.45 40.02
C VAL A 182 -3.42 26.44 39.04
N THR A 183 -2.99 25.26 39.56
CA THR A 183 -2.41 24.22 38.74
C THR A 183 -3.41 23.62 37.75
N ALA A 184 -4.63 23.34 38.20
CA ALA A 184 -5.70 22.79 37.36
C ALA A 184 -6.09 23.74 36.21
N VAL A 185 -6.39 25.01 36.52
CA VAL A 185 -6.79 26.03 35.51
C VAL A 185 -5.62 26.37 34.60
N GLY A 186 -4.40 26.51 35.15
CA GLY A 186 -3.19 26.81 34.38
C GLY A 186 -2.77 25.65 33.45
N GLY A 187 -3.03 24.41 33.86
CA GLY A 187 -2.85 23.21 33.01
C GLY A 187 -3.77 23.24 31.81
N GLY A 188 -5.05 23.57 32.00
CA GLY A 188 -6.04 23.64 30.92
C GLY A 188 -5.67 24.65 29.82
N LEU A 189 -5.14 25.82 30.18
CA LEU A 189 -4.70 26.85 29.23
C LEU A 189 -3.46 26.48 28.42
N ARG A 190 -2.62 25.54 28.91
CA ARG A 190 -1.41 25.04 28.24
C ARG A 190 -1.63 23.72 27.56
N ASN A 191 -2.86 23.21 27.63
CA ASN A 191 -3.15 21.87 27.14
C ASN A 191 -2.95 21.83 25.62
N ARG A 192 -1.97 21.01 25.20
CA ARG A 192 -1.73 20.63 23.82
C ARG A 192 -2.08 19.16 23.74
N ASP A 193 -3.01 18.81 22.89
CA ASP A 193 -3.37 17.42 22.65
C ASP A 193 -2.25 16.76 21.84
N ALA A 194 -1.59 15.77 22.44
CA ALA A 194 -0.48 15.08 21.81
C ALA A 194 -1.00 13.95 20.91
N LEU A 195 -0.70 14.02 19.63
CA LEU A 195 -0.95 12.95 18.67
C LEU A 195 0.16 11.91 18.80
N ILE A 196 -0.16 10.79 19.42
CA ILE A 196 0.80 9.76 19.81
C ILE A 196 0.65 8.54 18.89
N ALA A 197 1.79 7.94 18.49
CA ALA A 197 1.80 6.69 17.74
C ALA A 197 1.22 5.53 18.59
N PRO A 198 0.10 4.90 18.19
CA PRO A 198 -0.53 3.83 18.96
C PRO A 198 0.21 2.51 18.88
N VAL A 199 1.01 2.32 17.83
CA VAL A 199 1.84 1.14 17.56
C VAL A 199 3.20 1.55 17.02
N SER A 200 4.18 0.64 17.11
CA SER A 200 5.46 0.79 16.42
C SER A 200 5.32 0.34 14.97
N GLY A 201 5.92 1.07 14.03
CA GLY A 201 5.83 0.76 12.61
C GLY A 201 6.37 1.89 11.73
N LEU A 202 5.82 2.00 10.54
CA LEU A 202 6.11 3.06 9.57
C LEU A 202 4.90 3.98 9.42
N ILE A 203 5.14 5.24 9.14
CA ILE A 203 4.09 6.19 8.73
C ILE A 203 3.62 5.80 7.34
N ALA A 204 2.40 5.28 7.24
CA ALA A 204 1.78 4.90 5.96
C ALA A 204 1.17 6.11 5.25
N SER A 205 0.57 7.04 6.01
CA SER A 205 0.08 8.31 5.49
C SER A 205 0.32 9.45 6.48
N SER A 206 0.52 10.65 5.96
CA SER A 206 0.71 11.88 6.75
C SER A 206 -0.02 13.01 6.04
N ASN A 207 -1.07 13.53 6.69
CA ASN A 207 -1.85 14.68 6.21
C ASN A 207 -1.53 15.95 7.01
N ALA A 208 -0.39 15.97 7.74
CA ALA A 208 -0.01 17.06 8.60
C ALA A 208 0.81 18.12 7.87
N VAL A 209 0.36 19.36 7.93
CA VAL A 209 1.08 20.54 7.46
C VAL A 209 1.21 21.54 8.63
N ALA A 210 2.36 22.21 8.73
CA ALA A 210 2.61 23.19 9.78
C ALA A 210 1.57 24.32 9.76
N GLY A 211 0.91 24.54 10.89
CA GLY A 211 -0.11 25.58 11.04
C GLY A 211 -1.48 25.24 10.46
N GLN A 212 -1.67 24.05 9.90
CA GLN A 212 -2.98 23.55 9.46
C GLN A 212 -3.96 23.53 10.63
N VAL A 213 -5.21 23.87 10.36
CA VAL A 213 -6.31 23.67 11.31
C VAL A 213 -6.97 22.34 10.98
N VAL A 214 -7.17 21.51 11.99
CA VAL A 214 -7.82 20.20 11.88
C VAL A 214 -9.09 20.19 12.70
N ASP A 215 -10.05 19.42 12.23
CA ASP A 215 -11.29 19.15 12.97
C ASP A 215 -11.13 17.99 13.95
N ALA A 216 -12.01 17.91 14.94
CA ALA A 216 -12.08 16.74 15.80
C ALA A 216 -12.39 15.49 14.97
N ARG A 217 -11.69 14.38 15.23
CA ARG A 217 -11.73 13.08 14.52
C ARG A 217 -11.08 13.09 13.12
N GLU A 218 -10.47 14.20 12.70
CA GLU A 218 -9.72 14.23 11.46
C GLU A 218 -8.51 13.28 11.55
N LEU A 219 -8.31 12.48 10.49
CA LEU A 219 -7.18 11.55 10.40
C LEU A 219 -5.93 12.31 10.00
N VAL A 220 -4.94 12.36 10.90
CA VAL A 220 -3.69 13.08 10.69
C VAL A 220 -2.58 12.15 10.25
N PHE A 221 -2.41 11.01 10.91
CA PHE A 221 -1.40 10.01 10.56
C PHE A 221 -1.99 8.60 10.54
N GLU A 222 -1.40 7.74 9.72
CA GLU A 222 -1.62 6.31 9.74
C GLU A 222 -0.29 5.61 9.99
N VAL A 223 -0.23 4.75 11.01
CA VAL A 223 0.96 3.96 11.36
C VAL A 223 0.67 2.50 11.10
N VAL A 224 1.59 1.82 10.42
CA VAL A 224 1.43 0.42 10.04
C VAL A 224 2.70 -0.37 10.34
N ASP A 225 2.55 -1.58 10.85
CA ASP A 225 3.65 -2.56 10.90
C ASP A 225 3.68 -3.30 9.55
N PRO A 226 4.70 -3.07 8.71
CA PRO A 226 4.77 -3.69 7.38
C PRO A 226 4.95 -5.21 7.43
N LYS A 227 5.36 -5.77 8.57
CA LYS A 227 5.52 -7.21 8.76
C LYS A 227 4.20 -7.91 9.13
N ARG A 228 3.18 -7.15 9.48
CA ARG A 228 1.89 -7.64 9.98
C ARG A 228 0.72 -7.09 9.19
N LEU A 229 0.84 -7.15 7.86
CA LEU A 229 -0.26 -6.82 6.96
C LEU A 229 -1.21 -8.01 6.82
N ARG A 230 -2.45 -7.73 6.45
CA ARG A 230 -3.47 -8.72 6.09
C ARG A 230 -3.90 -8.53 4.64
N VAL A 231 -4.54 -9.53 4.10
CA VAL A 231 -5.20 -9.47 2.81
C VAL A 231 -6.68 -9.73 3.02
N GLU A 232 -7.52 -8.88 2.48
CA GLU A 232 -8.97 -9.07 2.42
C GLU A 232 -9.35 -9.34 0.96
N ALA A 233 -10.08 -10.43 0.71
CA ALA A 233 -10.58 -10.77 -0.62
C ALA A 233 -12.10 -10.88 -0.59
N LEU A 234 -12.76 -10.57 -1.72
CA LEU A 234 -14.20 -10.62 -1.86
C LEU A 234 -14.61 -11.90 -2.60
N ALA A 235 -15.37 -12.76 -1.94
CA ALA A 235 -15.93 -13.99 -2.50
C ALA A 235 -17.40 -13.78 -2.85
N TYR A 236 -17.77 -14.03 -4.09
CA TYR A 236 -19.16 -14.03 -4.56
C TYR A 236 -19.83 -15.39 -4.37
N ASP A 237 -19.03 -16.45 -4.17
CA ASP A 237 -19.47 -17.77 -3.79
C ASP A 237 -19.36 -17.89 -2.25
N PHE A 238 -20.50 -17.98 -1.57
CA PHE A 238 -20.54 -17.97 -0.10
C PHE A 238 -20.09 -19.29 0.51
N ASP A 239 -20.18 -20.39 -0.24
CA ASP A 239 -19.75 -21.71 0.22
C ASP A 239 -18.21 -21.81 0.28
N LEU A 240 -17.53 -20.95 -0.46
CA LEU A 240 -16.07 -20.90 -0.48
C LEU A 240 -15.47 -20.69 0.91
N ALA A 241 -16.14 -19.93 1.80
CA ALA A 241 -15.63 -19.68 3.15
C ALA A 241 -15.48 -20.95 3.99
N THR A 242 -16.25 -22.02 3.68
CA THR A 242 -16.19 -23.31 4.37
C THR A 242 -15.27 -24.31 3.67
N ASP A 243 -14.92 -24.04 2.41
CA ASP A 243 -14.14 -24.94 1.54
C ASP A 243 -12.69 -24.52 1.33
N VAL A 244 -12.22 -23.46 1.99
CA VAL A 244 -10.82 -23.00 1.88
C VAL A 244 -9.88 -24.06 2.43
N ALA A 245 -8.99 -24.58 1.56
CA ALA A 245 -7.90 -25.47 1.92
C ALA A 245 -6.58 -24.73 2.07
N ALA A 246 -6.27 -23.83 1.12
CA ALA A 246 -5.09 -22.99 1.12
C ALA A 246 -5.38 -21.69 0.36
N ALA A 247 -4.55 -20.68 0.57
CA ALA A 247 -4.61 -19.45 -0.21
C ALA A 247 -3.21 -18.91 -0.50
N SER A 248 -3.07 -18.16 -1.59
CA SER A 248 -1.82 -17.52 -1.96
C SER A 248 -2.07 -16.25 -2.76
N ILE A 249 -1.06 -15.37 -2.80
CA ILE A 249 -0.95 -14.26 -3.73
C ILE A 249 0.35 -14.36 -4.50
N ALA A 250 0.40 -13.76 -5.67
CA ALA A 250 1.65 -13.57 -6.41
C ALA A 250 2.19 -12.16 -6.14
N VAL A 251 3.44 -12.07 -5.72
CA VAL A 251 4.17 -10.80 -5.54
C VAL A 251 5.37 -10.85 -6.49
N GLY A 252 5.25 -10.16 -7.63
CA GLY A 252 6.22 -10.32 -8.72
C GLY A 252 6.21 -11.75 -9.26
N GLN A 253 7.33 -12.45 -9.15
CA GLN A 253 7.51 -13.85 -9.57
C GLN A 253 7.39 -14.85 -8.40
N GLU A 254 7.18 -14.37 -7.19
CA GLU A 254 7.13 -15.20 -6.00
C GLU A 254 5.68 -15.47 -5.56
N ARG A 255 5.44 -16.69 -5.13
CA ARG A 255 4.20 -17.10 -4.49
C ARG A 255 4.32 -16.88 -2.99
N VAL A 256 3.45 -16.07 -2.43
CA VAL A 256 3.31 -15.85 -0.99
C VAL A 256 2.11 -16.63 -0.48
N SER A 257 2.33 -17.59 0.40
CA SER A 257 1.26 -18.33 1.06
C SER A 257 0.51 -17.46 2.05
N LEU A 258 -0.81 -17.63 2.07
CA LEU A 258 -1.70 -16.95 2.99
C LEU A 258 -2.37 -17.96 3.92
N VAL A 259 -2.50 -17.59 5.19
CA VAL A 259 -3.28 -18.34 6.18
C VAL A 259 -4.68 -17.74 6.23
N PHE A 260 -5.69 -18.56 5.99
CA PHE A 260 -7.10 -18.17 6.12
C PHE A 260 -7.43 -17.88 7.58
N VAL A 261 -7.95 -16.70 7.86
CA VAL A 261 -8.36 -16.28 9.21
C VAL A 261 -9.85 -16.53 9.42
N GLY A 262 -10.66 -16.28 8.39
CA GLY A 262 -12.10 -16.48 8.44
C GLY A 262 -12.85 -15.69 7.38
N GLY A 263 -14.10 -16.07 7.15
CA GLY A 263 -15.05 -15.30 6.34
C GLY A 263 -15.91 -14.41 7.24
N ALA A 264 -16.21 -13.21 6.78
CA ALA A 264 -17.17 -12.34 7.45
C ALA A 264 -18.58 -12.99 7.44
N ARG A 265 -19.45 -12.53 8.34
CA ARG A 265 -20.88 -12.91 8.34
C ARG A 265 -21.78 -11.78 7.84
N SER A 266 -21.18 -10.74 7.30
CA SER A 266 -21.85 -9.61 6.67
C SER A 266 -21.29 -9.39 5.27
N LEU A 267 -22.15 -9.09 4.33
CA LEU A 267 -21.75 -8.82 2.95
C LEU A 267 -21.23 -7.38 2.81
N ARG A 268 -20.26 -7.22 1.95
CA ARG A 268 -19.78 -5.93 1.48
C ARG A 268 -19.82 -5.97 -0.06
N GLU A 269 -20.46 -5.01 -0.69
CA GLU A 269 -20.60 -4.96 -2.15
C GLU A 269 -21.14 -6.27 -2.74
N GLN A 270 -22.14 -6.88 -2.06
CA GLN A 270 -22.76 -8.15 -2.41
C GLN A 270 -21.82 -9.36 -2.40
N ALA A 271 -20.63 -9.22 -1.87
CA ALA A 271 -19.65 -10.29 -1.72
C ALA A 271 -19.34 -10.56 -0.25
N LEU A 272 -18.86 -11.76 0.03
CA LEU A 272 -18.41 -12.18 1.35
C LEU A 272 -16.93 -11.82 1.52
N PRO A 273 -16.56 -10.93 2.45
CA PRO A 273 -15.16 -10.67 2.76
C PRO A 273 -14.49 -11.88 3.40
N LEU A 274 -13.40 -12.33 2.81
CA LEU A 274 -12.51 -13.35 3.35
C LEU A 274 -11.23 -12.68 3.84
N ALA A 275 -10.84 -12.95 5.09
CA ALA A 275 -9.65 -12.41 5.70
C ALA A 275 -8.51 -13.44 5.69
N PHE A 276 -7.34 -12.98 5.31
CA PHE A 276 -6.12 -13.77 5.25
C PHE A 276 -4.97 -13.03 5.95
N ARG A 277 -4.05 -13.80 6.52
CA ARG A 277 -2.80 -13.34 7.10
C ARG A 277 -1.64 -13.96 6.32
N ALA A 278 -0.62 -13.20 6.02
CA ALA A 278 0.63 -13.75 5.52
C ALA A 278 1.63 -13.95 6.66
N GLU A 279 2.41 -15.01 6.57
CA GLU A 279 3.43 -15.32 7.57
C GLU A 279 4.78 -14.66 7.27
N ALA A 280 4.95 -14.06 6.10
CA ALA A 280 6.26 -13.66 5.63
C ALA A 280 6.45 -12.15 5.50
N ALA A 281 7.71 -11.73 5.61
CA ALA A 281 8.18 -10.38 5.25
C ALA A 281 7.87 -9.98 3.80
N ALA A 282 7.42 -10.92 2.96
CA ALA A 282 7.06 -10.66 1.56
C ALA A 282 5.92 -9.64 1.40
N LEU A 283 5.01 -9.52 2.38
CA LEU A 283 4.01 -8.45 2.36
C LEU A 283 4.60 -7.07 2.71
N SER A 284 5.79 -7.00 3.28
CA SER A 284 6.41 -5.73 3.66
C SER A 284 6.73 -4.83 2.46
N ALA A 285 6.79 -5.40 1.26
CA ALA A 285 6.95 -4.68 0.00
C ALA A 285 5.62 -4.11 -0.56
N LEU A 286 4.47 -4.49 0.03
CA LEU A 286 3.15 -4.07 -0.43
C LEU A 286 2.65 -2.88 0.40
N ALA A 287 1.92 -1.99 -0.27
CA ALA A 287 1.28 -0.86 0.40
C ALA A 287 -0.13 -1.23 0.90
N VAL A 288 -0.55 -0.64 2.02
CA VAL A 288 -1.95 -0.71 2.47
C VAL A 288 -2.85 -0.10 1.40
N GLY A 289 -3.96 -0.79 1.09
CA GLY A 289 -4.87 -0.40 0.00
C GLY A 289 -4.48 -0.97 -1.36
N GLN A 290 -3.29 -1.54 -1.52
CA GLN A 290 -2.85 -2.11 -2.80
C GLN A 290 -3.76 -3.27 -3.22
N PRO A 291 -4.30 -3.25 -4.46
CA PRO A 291 -5.07 -4.37 -5.00
C PRO A 291 -4.16 -5.56 -5.26
N VAL A 292 -4.65 -6.75 -4.92
CA VAL A 292 -3.96 -8.02 -5.13
C VAL A 292 -4.95 -9.07 -5.64
N ARG A 293 -4.44 -10.08 -6.36
CA ARG A 293 -5.21 -11.26 -6.74
C ARG A 293 -4.94 -12.37 -5.74
N VAL A 294 -5.99 -12.87 -5.11
CA VAL A 294 -5.92 -13.95 -4.12
C VAL A 294 -6.37 -15.24 -4.78
N PHE A 295 -5.50 -16.23 -4.78
CA PHE A 295 -5.79 -17.57 -5.30
C PHE A 295 -6.17 -18.45 -4.13
N VAL A 296 -7.45 -18.78 -4.04
CA VAL A 296 -8.01 -19.64 -2.98
C VAL A 296 -8.18 -21.03 -3.52
N GLN A 297 -7.48 -21.96 -2.94
CA GLN A 297 -7.59 -23.38 -3.24
C GLN A 297 -8.68 -24.00 -2.39
N SER A 298 -9.61 -24.69 -3.04
CA SER A 298 -10.65 -25.46 -2.36
C SER A 298 -10.14 -26.86 -2.02
N LYS A 299 -10.88 -27.57 -1.17
CA LYS A 299 -10.63 -28.99 -0.85
C LYS A 299 -10.91 -29.89 -2.04
N SER A 300 -11.76 -29.44 -2.98
CA SER A 300 -12.06 -30.17 -4.21
C SER A 300 -10.85 -30.19 -5.15
N LYS A 301 -10.73 -31.26 -5.93
CA LYS A 301 -9.60 -31.49 -6.83
C LYS A 301 -10.06 -31.58 -8.29
N VAL A 302 -9.18 -31.19 -9.20
CA VAL A 302 -9.32 -31.32 -10.64
C VAL A 302 -8.12 -32.08 -11.21
N LYS A 303 -8.35 -32.95 -12.19
CA LYS A 303 -7.24 -33.59 -12.91
C LYS A 303 -6.62 -32.62 -13.91
N GLY A 304 -5.31 -32.48 -13.88
CA GLY A 304 -4.60 -31.54 -14.75
C GLY A 304 -3.08 -31.65 -14.63
N ILE A 305 -2.41 -30.80 -15.37
CA ILE A 305 -0.94 -30.68 -15.40
C ILE A 305 -0.57 -29.31 -14.91
N ALA A 306 0.20 -29.21 -13.83
CA ALA A 306 0.70 -27.93 -13.33
C ALA A 306 1.87 -27.43 -14.19
N VAL A 307 1.76 -26.21 -14.73
CA VAL A 307 2.83 -25.56 -15.49
C VAL A 307 2.99 -24.10 -15.04
N PRO A 308 4.19 -23.49 -15.18
CA PRO A 308 4.36 -22.06 -14.92
C PRO A 308 3.47 -21.20 -15.84
N LEU A 309 2.84 -20.17 -15.30
CA LEU A 309 2.03 -19.23 -16.08
C LEU A 309 2.82 -18.62 -17.25
N ALA A 310 4.12 -18.39 -17.07
CA ALA A 310 5.02 -17.89 -18.10
C ALA A 310 5.19 -18.84 -19.30
N SER A 311 4.76 -20.10 -19.18
CA SER A 311 4.77 -21.07 -20.29
C SER A 311 3.60 -20.91 -21.25
N LEU A 312 2.56 -20.15 -20.86
CA LEU A 312 1.39 -19.88 -21.70
C LEU A 312 1.66 -18.75 -22.67
N MET A 313 1.28 -18.97 -23.92
CA MET A 313 1.34 -17.97 -24.98
C MET A 313 0.02 -17.92 -25.74
N LYS A 314 -0.21 -16.83 -26.47
CA LYS A 314 -1.32 -16.72 -27.43
C LYS A 314 -0.80 -16.95 -28.84
N ASN A 315 -1.50 -17.79 -29.59
CA ASN A 315 -1.27 -17.90 -31.03
C ASN A 315 -1.97 -16.77 -31.79
N PRO A 316 -1.73 -16.59 -33.10
CA PRO A 316 -2.41 -15.56 -33.91
C PRO A 316 -3.94 -15.64 -33.90
N ALA A 317 -4.52 -16.80 -33.64
CA ALA A 317 -5.96 -17.01 -33.49
C ALA A 317 -6.46 -16.75 -32.06
N ASN A 318 -5.65 -16.10 -31.19
CA ASN A 318 -5.94 -15.78 -29.79
C ASN A 318 -6.22 -17.01 -28.89
N GLN A 319 -5.82 -18.21 -29.33
CA GLN A 319 -5.93 -19.43 -28.51
C GLN A 319 -4.73 -19.53 -27.57
N THR A 320 -4.96 -20.03 -26.36
CA THR A 320 -3.87 -20.29 -25.40
C THR A 320 -3.12 -21.53 -25.82
N ILE A 321 -1.81 -21.44 -25.96
CA ILE A 321 -0.92 -22.53 -26.33
C ILE A 321 0.24 -22.68 -25.33
N VAL A 322 0.79 -23.90 -25.30
CA VAL A 322 2.09 -24.21 -24.72
C VAL A 322 2.98 -24.86 -25.78
N TRP A 323 4.29 -24.66 -25.68
CA TRP A 323 5.25 -25.29 -26.53
C TRP A 323 5.74 -26.59 -25.89
N VAL A 324 5.45 -27.71 -26.54
CA VAL A 324 5.88 -29.04 -26.10
C VAL A 324 7.14 -29.44 -26.89
N LYS A 325 8.17 -29.83 -26.17
CA LYS A 325 9.40 -30.34 -26.79
C LYS A 325 9.19 -31.79 -27.28
N ALA A 326 8.84 -31.96 -28.54
CA ALA A 326 8.61 -33.27 -29.17
C ALA A 326 9.92 -34.02 -29.52
N ALA A 327 10.99 -33.24 -29.80
CA ALA A 327 12.33 -33.79 -30.09
C ALA A 327 13.40 -32.80 -29.57
N PRO A 328 14.69 -33.16 -29.51
CA PRO A 328 15.76 -32.31 -28.96
C PRO A 328 15.80 -30.88 -29.51
N GLU A 329 15.38 -30.68 -30.76
CA GLU A 329 15.40 -29.40 -31.48
C GLU A 329 14.03 -29.05 -32.11
N ARG A 330 12.96 -29.80 -31.78
CA ARG A 330 11.62 -29.58 -32.32
C ARG A 330 10.63 -29.30 -31.20
N PHE A 331 9.88 -28.20 -31.36
CA PHE A 331 8.87 -27.75 -30.45
C PHE A 331 7.53 -27.67 -31.17
N GLU A 332 6.49 -28.26 -30.59
CA GLU A 332 5.14 -28.29 -31.15
C GLU A 332 4.21 -27.38 -30.29
N PRO A 333 3.44 -26.49 -30.94
CA PRO A 333 2.42 -25.73 -30.21
C PRO A 333 1.22 -26.64 -29.92
N ARG A 334 0.78 -26.68 -28.67
CA ARG A 334 -0.43 -27.40 -28.24
C ARG A 334 -1.42 -26.40 -27.69
N THR A 335 -2.64 -26.37 -28.28
CA THR A 335 -3.75 -25.56 -27.73
C THR A 335 -4.23 -26.22 -26.45
N VAL A 336 -4.34 -25.44 -25.40
CA VAL A 336 -4.65 -25.91 -24.04
C VAL A 336 -5.74 -25.08 -23.39
N THR A 337 -6.49 -25.73 -22.47
CA THR A 337 -7.35 -25.04 -21.51
C THR A 337 -6.60 -24.98 -20.19
N ALA A 338 -6.46 -23.77 -19.64
CA ALA A 338 -5.75 -23.53 -18.39
C ALA A 338 -6.66 -22.86 -17.38
N GLU A 339 -6.59 -23.32 -16.13
CA GLU A 339 -7.28 -22.74 -14.97
C GLU A 339 -6.25 -22.19 -13.98
N PRO A 340 -6.58 -21.15 -13.20
CA PRO A 340 -5.70 -20.61 -12.16
C PRO A 340 -5.32 -21.71 -11.15
N LEU A 341 -4.08 -21.70 -10.64
CA LEU A 341 -3.66 -22.62 -9.58
C LEU A 341 -3.16 -21.88 -8.35
N ASP A 342 -2.17 -21.01 -8.49
CA ASP A 342 -1.58 -20.32 -7.33
C ASP A 342 -1.01 -18.92 -7.64
N GLY A 343 -1.27 -18.40 -8.84
CA GLY A 343 -0.82 -17.10 -9.31
C GLY A 343 0.56 -17.11 -9.98
N VAL A 344 1.37 -18.13 -9.78
CA VAL A 344 2.64 -18.37 -10.47
C VAL A 344 2.50 -19.52 -11.46
N ASN A 345 1.70 -20.53 -11.10
CA ASN A 345 1.41 -21.70 -11.90
C ASN A 345 -0.07 -21.74 -12.32
N VAL A 346 -0.35 -22.48 -13.37
CA VAL A 346 -1.69 -22.79 -13.87
C VAL A 346 -1.86 -24.29 -14.02
N ALA A 347 -3.10 -24.74 -13.89
CA ALA A 347 -3.49 -26.12 -14.16
C ALA A 347 -3.97 -26.25 -15.60
N ILE A 348 -3.31 -27.04 -16.42
CA ILE A 348 -3.78 -27.39 -17.76
C ILE A 348 -4.74 -28.57 -17.61
N THR A 349 -6.02 -28.34 -17.86
CA THR A 349 -7.09 -29.34 -17.71
C THR A 349 -7.36 -30.10 -19.00
N SER A 350 -6.97 -29.54 -20.17
CA SER A 350 -7.07 -30.21 -21.46
C SER A 350 -6.01 -29.75 -22.47
N GLY A 351 -5.73 -30.59 -23.51
CA GLY A 351 -4.80 -30.25 -24.60
C GLY A 351 -3.39 -30.78 -24.46
N LEU A 352 -2.97 -31.24 -23.29
CA LEU A 352 -1.75 -32.03 -23.05
C LEU A 352 -2.12 -33.47 -22.71
N LYS A 353 -1.32 -34.39 -23.19
CA LYS A 353 -1.41 -35.84 -22.91
C LYS A 353 -0.15 -36.29 -22.21
#